data_52de9956eb4fda455b26d632f92d845f
#
_entry.id   52de9956eb4fda455b26d632f92d845f
#
_cell.length_a   1.000
_cell.length_b   1.000
_cell.length_c   1.000
_cell.angle_alpha   90.00
_cell.angle_beta   90.00
_cell.angle_gamma   90.00
#
_symmetry.space_group_name_H-M   'P 1'
#
loop_
_entity.id
_entity.type
_entity.pdbx_description
1 polymer ?
#
loop_
_entity_poly.entity_id
_entity_poly.type
_entity_poly.pdbx_seq_one_letter_code
_entity_poly.pdbx_strand_id
1 'polypeptide(L)'
;FDRIFAEYDNSKTYLGNDSDFVRWAKEAGAGDCIVVAAFDGPGTVKLVLVDGNGQPANAKLINDVYNYIVSPNDRMQRLLPTACAKLSCVAATTVKMNYTITGLLLDESVDKSRVEEDFKKLVLTVYGVAKNEGILRYNDVRPLITAIDGVEDFDTFLINGKMSNIKLEKEEYPVTGTIDFRS
;
A
#
# COMPACT_ATOMS: atom_id res chain seq x y z
N PHE A 1 17.39 -1.89 27.58
CA PHE A 1 18.02 -2.73 26.55
C PHE A 1 17.21 -2.70 25.25
N ASP A 2 15.88 -2.85 25.29
CA ASP A 2 14.99 -2.91 24.09
C ASP A 2 15.01 -1.62 23.26
N ARG A 3 15.19 -0.46 23.91
CA ARG A 3 15.27 0.84 23.24
C ARG A 3 16.57 0.99 22.43
N ILE A 4 17.68 0.45 22.91
CA ILE A 4 18.99 0.47 22.23
C ILE A 4 18.97 -0.50 21.05
N PHE A 5 18.31 -1.63 21.15
CA PHE A 5 18.14 -2.57 20.04
C PHE A 5 17.23 -2.04 18.93
N ALA A 6 16.14 -1.37 19.28
CA ALA A 6 15.25 -0.72 18.31
C ALA A 6 15.96 0.43 17.55
N GLU A 7 16.80 1.20 18.26
CA GLU A 7 17.59 2.27 17.67
C GLU A 7 18.74 1.73 16.79
N TYR A 8 19.34 0.59 17.20
CA TYR A 8 20.38 -0.09 16.43
C TYR A 8 19.80 -0.78 15.17
N ASP A 9 18.62 -1.38 15.21
CA ASP A 9 17.93 -1.94 14.04
C ASP A 9 17.49 -0.83 13.06
N ASN A 10 17.10 0.32 13.55
CA ASN A 10 16.84 1.51 12.73
C ASN A 10 18.12 2.15 12.15
N SER A 11 19.28 1.95 12.77
CA SER A 11 20.55 2.48 12.29
C SER A 11 21.26 1.60 11.25
N LYS A 12 20.78 0.39 11.00
CA LYS A 12 21.22 -0.46 9.88
C LYS A 12 20.69 0.04 8.55
N THR A 13 20.82 1.32 8.33
CA THR A 13 20.45 1.97 7.08
C THR A 13 21.56 1.74 6.06
N TYR A 14 21.40 0.72 5.23
CA TYR A 14 22.08 0.73 3.94
C TYR A 14 21.40 1.83 3.12
N LEU A 15 22.00 3.01 3.09
CA LEU A 15 21.46 4.16 2.39
C LEU A 15 21.24 3.81 0.91
N GLY A 16 19.97 3.76 0.52
CA GLY A 16 19.57 3.67 -0.89
C GLY A 16 19.05 2.32 -1.36
N ASN A 17 18.61 1.43 -0.46
CA ASN A 17 17.82 0.28 -0.84
C ASN A 17 16.30 0.64 -0.92
N ASP A 18 15.51 -0.25 -1.51
CA ASP A 18 14.08 -0.01 -1.71
C ASP A 18 13.33 0.25 -0.40
N SER A 19 13.72 -0.41 0.69
CA SER A 19 13.08 -0.22 2.00
C SER A 19 13.32 1.17 2.58
N ASP A 20 14.46 1.79 2.30
CA ASP A 20 14.73 3.16 2.72
C ASP A 20 13.81 4.15 1.99
N PHE A 21 13.65 3.99 0.67
CA PHE A 21 12.75 4.84 -0.10
C PHE A 21 11.29 4.70 0.36
N VAL A 22 10.84 3.48 0.66
CA VAL A 22 9.50 3.23 1.22
C VAL A 22 9.34 3.94 2.57
N ARG A 23 10.34 3.81 3.45
CA ARG A 23 10.31 4.47 4.77
C ARG A 23 10.26 5.98 4.63
N TRP A 24 11.14 6.59 3.84
CA TRP A 24 11.17 8.04 3.63
C TRP A 24 9.88 8.57 3.02
N ALA A 25 9.28 7.83 2.07
CA ALA A 25 7.99 8.21 1.52
C ALA A 25 6.89 8.22 2.59
N LYS A 26 6.88 7.21 3.49
CA LYS A 26 5.93 7.14 4.62
C LYS A 26 6.18 8.25 5.65
N GLU A 27 7.41 8.53 5.99
CA GLU A 27 7.78 9.64 6.89
C GLU A 27 7.33 11.00 6.32
N ALA A 28 7.33 11.15 5.00
CA ALA A 28 6.84 12.35 4.31
C ALA A 28 5.30 12.36 4.11
N GLY A 29 4.58 11.34 4.62
CA GLY A 29 3.12 11.30 4.64
C GLY A 29 2.46 10.41 3.58
N ALA A 30 3.21 9.67 2.78
CA ALA A 30 2.65 8.65 1.90
C ALA A 30 2.11 7.46 2.72
N GLY A 31 1.01 6.86 2.29
CA GLY A 31 0.51 5.61 2.88
C GLY A 31 1.39 4.43 2.51
N ASP A 32 1.80 4.38 1.25
CA ASP A 32 2.72 3.38 0.73
C ASP A 32 3.36 3.84 -0.59
N CYS A 33 4.40 3.11 -1.07
CA CYS A 33 4.96 3.36 -2.39
C CYS A 33 5.52 2.10 -3.05
N ILE A 34 5.61 2.13 -4.39
CA ILE A 34 6.35 1.15 -5.18
C ILE A 34 7.66 1.82 -5.59
N VAL A 35 8.77 1.13 -5.41
CA VAL A 35 10.10 1.60 -5.82
C VAL A 35 10.47 0.96 -7.16
N VAL A 36 10.74 1.78 -8.16
CA VAL A 36 11.18 1.32 -9.49
C VAL A 36 12.61 1.80 -9.71
N ALA A 37 13.55 0.89 -9.46
CA ALA A 37 14.98 1.17 -9.69
C ALA A 37 15.30 1.21 -11.19
N ALA A 38 16.25 2.08 -11.54
CA ALA A 38 16.77 2.22 -12.91
C ALA A 38 15.68 2.47 -13.97
N PHE A 39 14.61 3.22 -13.64
CA PHE A 39 13.47 3.46 -14.53
C PHE A 39 13.87 4.24 -15.82
N ASP A 40 14.95 5.00 -15.77
CA ASP A 40 15.49 5.82 -16.87
C ASP A 40 17.03 5.66 -16.91
N GLY A 41 17.51 4.41 -16.74
CA GLY A 41 18.92 4.05 -16.70
C GLY A 41 19.54 4.04 -15.30
N PRO A 42 20.83 3.66 -15.20
CA PRO A 42 21.53 3.56 -13.91
C PRO A 42 21.50 4.85 -13.11
N GLY A 43 21.35 4.73 -11.78
CA GLY A 43 21.30 5.89 -10.87
C GLY A 43 19.97 6.62 -10.86
N THR A 44 18.91 6.06 -11.44
CA THR A 44 17.56 6.66 -11.40
C THR A 44 16.60 5.82 -10.57
N VAL A 45 15.76 6.47 -9.79
CA VAL A 45 14.72 5.84 -8.98
C VAL A 45 13.39 6.56 -9.20
N LYS A 46 12.32 5.80 -9.40
CA LYS A 46 10.96 6.32 -9.44
C LYS A 46 10.16 5.76 -8.27
N LEU A 47 9.48 6.65 -7.55
CA LEU A 47 8.53 6.31 -6.49
C LEU A 47 7.12 6.49 -7.01
N VAL A 48 6.35 5.42 -6.99
CA VAL A 48 4.93 5.40 -7.35
C VAL A 48 4.13 5.43 -6.05
N LEU A 49 3.42 6.52 -5.79
CA LEU A 49 2.92 6.88 -4.46
C LEU A 49 1.40 6.71 -4.34
N VAL A 50 0.99 6.23 -3.17
CA VAL A 50 -0.41 6.25 -2.70
C VAL A 50 -0.50 7.01 -1.38
N ASP A 51 -1.68 7.56 -1.10
CA ASP A 51 -1.99 8.21 0.17
C ASP A 51 -2.32 7.21 1.29
N GLY A 52 -2.62 7.71 2.50
CA GLY A 52 -2.96 6.88 3.66
C GLY A 52 -4.22 6.02 3.51
N ASN A 53 -5.05 6.30 2.51
CA ASN A 53 -6.26 5.53 2.17
C ASN A 53 -6.02 4.57 0.99
N GLY A 54 -4.78 4.45 0.51
CA GLY A 54 -4.42 3.65 -0.65
C GLY A 54 -4.86 4.24 -1.99
N GLN A 55 -5.29 5.52 -2.02
CA GLN A 55 -5.64 6.20 -3.26
C GLN A 55 -4.39 6.84 -3.90
N PRO A 56 -4.41 7.14 -5.22
CA PRO A 56 -3.30 7.80 -5.88
C PRO A 56 -2.90 9.09 -5.16
N ALA A 57 -1.59 9.29 -4.97
CA ALA A 57 -1.07 10.48 -4.33
C ALA A 57 -1.46 11.75 -5.11
N ASN A 58 -1.91 12.78 -4.41
CA ASN A 58 -2.16 14.08 -5.00
C ASN A 58 -0.84 14.85 -5.25
N ALA A 59 -0.90 15.93 -6.01
CA ALA A 59 0.27 16.74 -6.35
C ALA A 59 1.02 17.29 -5.13
N LYS A 60 0.30 17.63 -4.06
CA LYS A 60 0.92 18.11 -2.82
C LYS A 60 1.76 17.02 -2.18
N LEU A 61 1.21 15.82 -1.98
CA LEU A 61 1.91 14.68 -1.40
C LEU A 61 3.14 14.27 -2.23
N ILE A 62 3.01 14.28 -3.56
CA ILE A 62 4.15 14.00 -4.47
C ILE A 62 5.28 15.00 -4.22
N ASN A 63 4.98 16.30 -4.12
CA ASN A 63 5.97 17.33 -3.85
C ASN A 63 6.56 17.22 -2.43
N ASP A 64 5.74 16.91 -1.43
CA ASP A 64 6.19 16.74 -0.05
C ASP A 64 7.19 15.58 0.05
N VAL A 65 6.90 14.42 -0.56
CA VAL A 65 7.82 13.27 -0.61
C VAL A 65 9.10 13.61 -1.36
N TYR A 66 9.01 14.26 -2.51
CA TYR A 66 10.17 14.66 -3.28
C TYR A 66 11.08 15.61 -2.49
N ASN A 67 10.50 16.66 -1.90
CA ASN A 67 11.24 17.65 -1.11
C ASN A 67 11.85 17.06 0.16
N TYR A 68 11.18 16.10 0.80
CA TYR A 68 11.69 15.40 1.97
C TYR A 68 12.96 14.59 1.64
N ILE A 69 12.96 13.86 0.52
CA ILE A 69 14.07 13.00 0.12
C ILE A 69 15.22 13.80 -0.51
N VAL A 70 14.90 14.74 -1.40
CA VAL A 70 15.92 15.50 -2.14
C VAL A 70 16.44 16.69 -1.37
N SER A 71 15.63 17.28 -0.50
CA SER A 71 15.92 18.50 0.28
C SER A 71 16.60 19.58 -0.58
N PRO A 72 15.89 20.17 -1.55
CA PRO A 72 16.51 21.03 -2.57
C PRO A 72 17.16 22.29 -1.99
N ASN A 73 16.69 22.74 -0.82
CA ASN A 73 17.17 23.96 -0.15
C ASN A 73 18.28 23.71 0.89
N ASP A 74 18.45 22.46 1.33
CA ASP A 74 19.48 22.10 2.32
C ASP A 74 20.10 20.74 1.97
N ARG A 75 21.25 20.78 1.34
CA ARG A 75 21.96 19.58 0.92
C ARG A 75 22.44 18.71 2.08
N MET A 76 22.57 19.25 3.27
CA MET A 76 22.98 18.49 4.45
C MET A 76 21.87 17.56 4.98
N GLN A 77 20.61 17.89 4.67
CA GLN A 77 19.46 17.09 5.04
C GLN A 77 19.01 16.14 3.91
N ARG A 78 19.73 16.11 2.81
CA ARG A 78 19.38 15.26 1.67
C ARG A 78 19.54 13.79 2.03
N LEU A 79 18.44 13.03 1.92
CA LEU A 79 18.41 11.58 2.11
C LEU A 79 18.80 10.81 0.84
N LEU A 80 18.57 11.42 -0.33
CA LEU A 80 18.87 10.80 -1.61
C LEU A 80 20.36 10.43 -1.72
N PRO A 81 20.70 9.14 -1.95
CA PRO A 81 22.08 8.70 -2.08
C PRO A 81 22.84 9.46 -3.17
N THR A 82 24.14 9.70 -2.95
CA THR A 82 24.96 10.44 -3.89
C THR A 82 25.07 9.76 -5.27
N ALA A 83 24.97 8.41 -5.28
CA ALA A 83 24.97 7.62 -6.50
C ALA A 83 23.62 7.68 -7.27
N CYS A 84 22.54 8.19 -6.64
CA CYS A 84 21.25 8.38 -7.30
C CYS A 84 21.24 9.76 -7.98
N ALA A 85 21.31 9.75 -9.32
CA ALA A 85 21.34 10.96 -10.12
C ALA A 85 19.96 11.62 -10.25
N LYS A 86 18.87 10.82 -10.23
CA LYS A 86 17.52 11.31 -10.51
C LYS A 86 16.48 10.55 -9.68
N LEU A 87 15.69 11.30 -8.93
CA LEU A 87 14.48 10.82 -8.27
C LEU A 87 13.26 11.36 -9.03
N SER A 88 12.28 10.50 -9.29
CA SER A 88 10.96 10.87 -9.82
C SER A 88 9.88 10.36 -8.86
N CYS A 89 8.94 11.22 -8.49
CA CYS A 89 7.78 10.84 -7.68
C CYS A 89 6.53 11.03 -8.52
N VAL A 90 5.69 9.98 -8.60
CA VAL A 90 4.47 9.99 -9.41
C VAL A 90 3.32 9.36 -8.62
N ALA A 91 2.08 9.69 -9.00
CA ALA A 91 0.91 8.99 -8.49
C ALA A 91 0.85 7.55 -9.02
N ALA A 92 0.33 6.63 -8.22
CA ALA A 92 0.12 5.25 -8.64
C ALA A 92 -0.96 5.14 -9.73
N THR A 93 -0.75 4.24 -10.69
CA THR A 93 -1.83 3.72 -11.53
C THR A 93 -2.63 2.73 -10.70
N THR A 94 -3.95 2.92 -10.57
CA THR A 94 -4.76 2.11 -9.67
C THR A 94 -5.60 1.09 -10.41
N VAL A 95 -5.68 -0.13 -9.83
CA VAL A 95 -6.59 -1.19 -10.25
C VAL A 95 -7.67 -1.37 -9.19
N LYS A 96 -8.92 -1.10 -9.55
CA LYS A 96 -10.05 -1.21 -8.62
C LYS A 96 -10.38 -2.67 -8.33
N MET A 97 -10.42 -3.00 -7.05
CA MET A 97 -10.86 -4.29 -6.52
C MET A 97 -12.28 -4.15 -5.99
N ASN A 98 -13.24 -4.68 -6.74
CA ASN A 98 -14.64 -4.71 -6.33
C ASN A 98 -14.92 -6.05 -5.66
N TYR A 99 -15.49 -6.00 -4.47
CA TYR A 99 -15.79 -7.17 -3.66
C TYR A 99 -17.29 -7.43 -3.65
N THR A 100 -17.67 -8.67 -3.81
CA THR A 100 -19.07 -9.11 -3.66
C THR A 100 -19.09 -10.23 -2.65
N ILE A 101 -19.84 -10.04 -1.56
CA ILE A 101 -20.03 -10.99 -0.48
C ILE A 101 -21.51 -11.37 -0.43
N THR A 102 -21.80 -12.67 -0.53
CA THR A 102 -23.21 -13.16 -0.46
C THR A 102 -23.41 -13.96 0.81
N GLY A 103 -24.65 -13.93 1.33
CA GLY A 103 -25.02 -14.69 2.51
C GLY A 103 -24.28 -14.28 3.77
N LEU A 104 -23.91 -12.99 3.91
CA LEU A 104 -23.19 -12.50 5.08
C LEU A 104 -24.06 -12.61 6.33
N LEU A 105 -23.58 -13.41 7.31
CA LEU A 105 -24.20 -13.59 8.62
C LEU A 105 -23.45 -12.78 9.66
N LEU A 106 -24.16 -11.91 10.35
CA LEU A 106 -23.61 -10.99 11.35
C LEU A 106 -24.24 -11.24 12.73
N ASP A 107 -23.46 -11.05 13.78
CA ASP A 107 -23.92 -10.87 15.13
C ASP A 107 -24.85 -9.62 15.21
N GLU A 108 -25.83 -9.65 16.12
CA GLU A 108 -26.79 -8.54 16.33
C GLU A 108 -26.11 -7.20 16.70
N SER A 109 -24.86 -7.22 17.16
CA SER A 109 -24.10 -6.03 17.59
C SER A 109 -23.39 -5.29 16.45
N VAL A 110 -23.36 -5.85 15.22
CA VAL A 110 -22.56 -5.34 14.12
C VAL A 110 -23.40 -5.16 12.87
N ASP A 111 -23.23 -4.01 12.20
CA ASP A 111 -23.88 -3.72 10.94
C ASP A 111 -22.92 -3.86 9.72
N LYS A 112 -23.51 -3.92 8.53
CA LYS A 112 -22.75 -4.03 7.27
C LYS A 112 -21.79 -2.86 7.04
N SER A 113 -22.12 -1.66 7.53
CA SER A 113 -21.28 -0.48 7.35
C SER A 113 -19.98 -0.59 8.13
N ARG A 114 -20.05 -1.10 9.37
CA ARG A 114 -18.87 -1.36 10.18
C ARG A 114 -17.98 -2.44 9.55
N VAL A 115 -18.57 -3.53 9.07
CA VAL A 115 -17.83 -4.58 8.35
C VAL A 115 -17.13 -4.02 7.12
N GLU A 116 -17.78 -3.13 6.37
CA GLU A 116 -17.17 -2.47 5.22
C GLU A 116 -15.96 -1.61 5.59
N GLU A 117 -16.08 -0.81 6.66
CA GLU A 117 -14.98 0.04 7.13
C GLU A 117 -13.79 -0.77 7.62
N ASP A 118 -14.03 -1.80 8.41
CA ASP A 118 -12.97 -2.64 8.98
C ASP A 118 -12.32 -3.49 7.88
N PHE A 119 -13.09 -4.01 6.93
CA PHE A 119 -12.54 -4.70 5.77
C PHE A 119 -11.64 -3.78 4.93
N LYS A 120 -12.05 -2.53 4.68
CA LYS A 120 -11.23 -1.53 3.97
C LYS A 120 -9.87 -1.31 4.65
N LYS A 121 -9.82 -1.30 5.98
CA LYS A 121 -8.56 -1.15 6.73
C LYS A 121 -7.69 -2.41 6.61
N LEU A 122 -8.29 -3.58 6.81
CA LEU A 122 -7.56 -4.85 6.77
C LEU A 122 -6.95 -5.14 5.39
N VAL A 123 -7.69 -4.89 4.32
CA VAL A 123 -7.23 -5.20 2.96
C VAL A 123 -6.04 -4.35 2.51
N LEU A 124 -5.81 -3.18 3.09
CA LEU A 124 -4.65 -2.34 2.79
C LEU A 124 -3.31 -3.04 3.09
N THR A 125 -3.27 -3.88 4.12
CA THR A 125 -2.07 -4.65 4.46
C THR A 125 -1.75 -5.67 3.37
N VAL A 126 -2.78 -6.32 2.82
CA VAL A 126 -2.63 -7.28 1.72
C VAL A 126 -2.24 -6.57 0.42
N TYR A 127 -2.76 -5.37 0.15
CA TYR A 127 -2.36 -4.57 -1.00
C TYR A 127 -0.88 -4.19 -0.96
N GLY A 128 -0.36 -3.86 0.24
CA GLY A 128 1.06 -3.59 0.44
C GLY A 128 1.98 -4.76 0.06
N VAL A 129 1.51 -6.00 0.22
CA VAL A 129 2.23 -7.20 -0.23
C VAL A 129 2.01 -7.44 -1.73
N ALA A 130 0.76 -7.39 -2.18
CA ALA A 130 0.37 -7.70 -3.55
C ALA A 130 1.08 -6.84 -4.60
N LYS A 131 1.29 -5.54 -4.33
CA LYS A 131 2.03 -4.63 -5.22
C LYS A 131 3.46 -5.08 -5.49
N ASN A 132 4.13 -5.65 -4.47
CA ASN A 132 5.51 -6.11 -4.58
C ASN A 132 5.61 -7.45 -5.32
N GLU A 133 4.61 -8.31 -5.14
CA GLU A 133 4.54 -9.63 -5.76
C GLU A 133 3.92 -9.62 -7.16
N GLY A 134 3.28 -8.51 -7.56
CA GLY A 134 2.55 -8.39 -8.83
C GLY A 134 1.29 -9.25 -8.90
N ILE A 135 0.76 -9.67 -7.75
CA ILE A 135 -0.43 -10.52 -7.67
C ILE A 135 -1.19 -10.32 -6.36
N LEU A 136 -2.49 -10.06 -6.46
CA LEU A 136 -3.40 -10.11 -5.33
C LEU A 136 -3.97 -11.53 -5.23
N ARG A 137 -3.60 -12.27 -4.19
CA ARG A 137 -4.07 -13.64 -4.00
C ARG A 137 -5.46 -13.65 -3.37
N TYR A 138 -6.36 -14.39 -3.95
CA TYR A 138 -7.72 -14.59 -3.46
C TYR A 138 -7.75 -15.10 -2.01
N ASN A 139 -6.87 -16.07 -1.70
CA ASN A 139 -6.81 -16.70 -0.38
C ASN A 139 -6.18 -15.81 0.70
N ASP A 140 -5.53 -14.71 0.34
CA ASP A 140 -5.02 -13.73 1.31
C ASP A 140 -6.10 -12.70 1.68
N VAL A 141 -7.04 -12.46 0.76
CA VAL A 141 -8.12 -11.47 0.97
C VAL A 141 -9.37 -12.10 1.58
N ARG A 142 -9.79 -13.27 1.10
CA ARG A 142 -11.03 -13.92 1.54
C ARG A 142 -11.13 -14.09 3.07
N PRO A 143 -10.10 -14.54 3.79
CA PRO A 143 -10.16 -14.73 5.23
C PRO A 143 -10.32 -13.44 6.04
N LEU A 144 -10.03 -12.28 5.44
CA LEU A 144 -10.14 -11.00 6.14
C LEU A 144 -11.58 -10.69 6.57
N ILE A 145 -12.58 -11.18 5.82
CA ILE A 145 -14.00 -10.99 6.17
C ILE A 145 -14.31 -11.69 7.50
N THR A 146 -13.89 -12.94 7.67
CA THR A 146 -14.12 -13.70 8.91
C THR A 146 -13.20 -13.28 10.07
N ALA A 147 -12.18 -12.47 9.80
CA ALA A 147 -11.34 -11.89 10.83
C ALA A 147 -11.95 -10.62 11.47
N ILE A 148 -13.07 -10.13 10.93
CA ILE A 148 -13.77 -8.96 11.46
C ILE A 148 -14.70 -9.41 12.60
N ASP A 149 -14.58 -8.76 13.75
CA ASP A 149 -15.43 -9.03 14.90
C ASP A 149 -16.91 -8.85 14.55
N GLY A 150 -17.72 -9.85 14.88
CA GLY A 150 -19.16 -9.88 14.63
C GLY A 150 -19.55 -10.44 13.25
N VAL A 151 -18.60 -10.86 12.42
CA VAL A 151 -18.89 -11.68 11.24
C VAL A 151 -18.86 -13.16 11.63
N GLU A 152 -20.00 -13.82 11.53
CA GLU A 152 -20.12 -15.25 11.88
C GLU A 152 -19.80 -16.14 10.67
N ASP A 153 -20.37 -15.84 9.50
CA ASP A 153 -20.18 -16.63 8.27
C ASP A 153 -20.55 -15.85 7.00
N PHE A 154 -20.23 -16.40 5.84
CA PHE A 154 -20.69 -15.95 4.54
C PHE A 154 -20.68 -17.09 3.50
N ASP A 155 -21.56 -17.05 2.50
CA ASP A 155 -21.64 -18.08 1.47
C ASP A 155 -20.54 -17.95 0.42
N THR A 156 -20.46 -16.80 -0.24
CA THR A 156 -19.46 -16.58 -1.30
C THR A 156 -18.76 -15.24 -1.16
N PHE A 157 -17.52 -15.24 -1.62
CA PHE A 157 -16.68 -14.05 -1.72
C PHE A 157 -16.09 -13.94 -3.13
N LEU A 158 -16.28 -12.82 -3.80
CA LEU A 158 -15.76 -12.60 -5.15
C LEU A 158 -14.90 -11.33 -5.20
N ILE A 159 -13.81 -11.37 -5.95
CA ILE A 159 -13.01 -10.21 -6.33
C ILE A 159 -13.20 -9.98 -7.83
N ASN A 160 -13.73 -8.82 -8.21
CA ASN A 160 -14.07 -8.50 -9.60
C ASN A 160 -14.93 -9.60 -10.27
N GLY A 161 -15.88 -10.17 -9.50
CA GLY A 161 -16.79 -11.21 -9.96
C GLY A 161 -16.16 -12.61 -10.10
N LYS A 162 -14.97 -12.84 -9.58
CA LYS A 162 -14.24 -14.12 -9.71
C LYS A 162 -13.68 -14.60 -8.37
N MET A 163 -13.56 -15.93 -8.23
CA MET A 163 -12.86 -16.59 -7.11
C MET A 163 -11.41 -16.94 -7.52
N SER A 164 -10.66 -15.97 -7.99
CA SER A 164 -9.31 -16.19 -8.51
C SER A 164 -8.39 -15.03 -8.19
N ASN A 165 -7.09 -15.30 -8.23
CA ASN A 165 -6.05 -14.31 -8.06
C ASN A 165 -6.13 -13.23 -9.16
N ILE A 166 -5.80 -12.00 -8.81
CA ILE A 166 -5.73 -10.86 -9.73
C ILE A 166 -4.26 -10.52 -9.96
N LYS A 167 -3.82 -10.54 -11.22
CA LYS A 167 -2.48 -10.06 -11.59
C LYS A 167 -2.46 -8.55 -11.62
N LEU A 168 -1.35 -7.98 -11.17
CA LEU A 168 -1.04 -6.56 -11.21
C LEU A 168 0.14 -6.35 -12.14
N GLU A 169 0.06 -5.34 -12.99
CA GLU A 169 1.19 -4.90 -13.79
C GLU A 169 2.19 -4.12 -12.93
N LYS A 170 3.39 -3.92 -13.47
CA LYS A 170 4.41 -3.10 -12.83
C LYS A 170 3.89 -1.67 -12.65
N GLU A 171 4.03 -1.12 -11.44
CA GLU A 171 3.56 0.22 -11.07
C GLU A 171 2.03 0.34 -10.85
N GLU A 172 1.29 -0.76 -10.95
CA GLU A 172 -0.11 -0.79 -10.55
C GLU A 172 -0.25 -1.02 -9.04
N TYR A 173 -1.18 -0.27 -8.45
CA TYR A 173 -1.52 -0.42 -7.03
C TYR A 173 -3.00 -0.81 -6.91
N PRO A 174 -3.32 -1.90 -6.19
CA PRO A 174 -4.70 -2.28 -5.96
C PRO A 174 -5.37 -1.28 -5.02
N VAL A 175 -6.58 -0.85 -5.36
CA VAL A 175 -7.40 0.02 -4.51
C VAL A 175 -8.78 -0.57 -4.33
N THR A 176 -9.36 -0.40 -3.15
CA THR A 176 -10.72 -0.84 -2.90
C THR A 176 -11.71 -0.03 -3.72
N GLY A 177 -12.49 -0.73 -4.53
CA GLY A 177 -13.62 -0.18 -5.27
C GLY A 177 -14.91 -0.29 -4.45
N THR A 178 -15.92 -0.95 -5.00
CA THR A 178 -17.20 -1.22 -4.31
C THR A 178 -17.09 -2.48 -3.45
N ILE A 179 -17.78 -2.46 -2.30
CA ILE A 179 -18.03 -3.64 -1.48
C ILE A 179 -19.56 -3.83 -1.47
N ASP A 180 -20.01 -4.92 -2.04
CA ASP A 180 -21.43 -5.22 -2.25
C ASP A 180 -21.83 -6.46 -1.42
N PHE A 181 -22.74 -6.26 -0.46
CA PHE A 181 -23.27 -7.32 0.39
C PHE A 181 -24.65 -7.76 -0.14
N ARG A 182 -24.69 -8.93 -0.75
CA ARG A 182 -25.92 -9.53 -1.33
C ARG A 182 -26.53 -10.55 -0.38
N SER A 183 -27.83 -10.65 -0.47
CA SER A 183 -28.62 -11.68 0.22
C SER A 183 -28.47 -13.02 -0.47
#